data_884fc40054f69f1b89776f9670dee7da
#
_entry.id   884fc40054f69f1b89776f9670dee7da
#
_cell.length_a   1.000
_cell.length_b   1.000
_cell.length_c   1.000
_cell.angle_alpha   90.00
_cell.angle_beta   90.00
_cell.angle_gamma   90.00
#
_symmetry.space_group_name_H-M   'P 1'
#
loop_
_entity.id
_entity.type
_entity.pdbx_description
1 polymer ?
#
loop_
_entity_poly.entity_id
_entity_poly.type
_entity_poly.pdbx_seq_one_letter_code
_entity_poly.pdbx_strand_id
1 'polypeptide(L)'
;MKLSLSNTMLLGAAAVAMTATTATTAMAGDVMLPKTLVTTAYNTGTSGYSQMVAVGAMLKNKYGINLRVLPGKNDVSRLSPVKKGVAQFTATGSDSVYAQEAVYTFGKKAWGPMPVRLLLLNRSAGCTTFAVANDIGVKTMADLKGKRIGWVRGSPALQKAAEA
;
A
#
# COMPACT_ATOMS: atom_id res chain seq x y z
N MET A 1 -11.86 25.78 -86.42
CA MET A 1 -13.31 25.56 -86.41
C MET A 1 -13.70 25.02 -85.08
N LYS A 2 -14.70 25.53 -84.44
CA LYS A 2 -15.16 25.64 -83.08
C LYS A 2 -14.86 24.51 -82.09
N LEU A 3 -14.11 24.84 -81.04
CA LEU A 3 -13.92 24.11 -79.80
C LEU A 3 -15.18 24.31 -78.89
N SER A 4 -15.64 23.26 -78.31
CA SER A 4 -16.55 23.34 -77.18
C SER A 4 -15.93 22.60 -75.99
N LEU A 5 -15.59 23.38 -75.00
CA LEU A 5 -15.14 22.89 -73.69
C LEU A 5 -16.38 22.66 -72.83
N SER A 6 -16.57 21.47 -72.36
CA SER A 6 -17.54 21.17 -71.32
C SER A 6 -16.80 20.87 -70.02
N ASN A 7 -16.86 21.82 -69.11
CA ASN A 7 -16.33 21.69 -67.72
C ASN A 7 -17.33 20.92 -66.87
N THR A 8 -16.96 19.72 -66.48
CA THR A 8 -17.72 18.99 -65.47
C THR A 8 -16.98 19.06 -64.15
N MET A 9 -17.40 19.98 -63.28
CA MET A 9 -16.96 20.02 -61.90
C MET A 9 -17.58 18.86 -61.13
N LEU A 10 -16.74 17.90 -60.70
CA LEU A 10 -17.12 16.93 -59.65
C LEU A 10 -16.94 17.58 -58.28
N LEU A 11 -18.01 17.95 -57.62
CA LEU A 11 -18.01 18.24 -56.20
C LEU A 11 -17.98 16.90 -55.43
N GLY A 12 -16.80 16.56 -54.91
CA GLY A 12 -16.68 15.50 -53.93
C GLY A 12 -17.16 15.98 -52.55
N ALA A 13 -18.32 15.56 -52.14
CA ALA A 13 -18.79 15.75 -50.76
C ALA A 13 -18.09 14.72 -49.83
N ALA A 14 -17.10 15.16 -49.06
CA ALA A 14 -16.50 14.37 -48.01
C ALA A 14 -17.47 14.35 -46.83
N ALA A 15 -18.19 13.25 -46.64
CA ALA A 15 -18.99 13.01 -45.43
C ALA A 15 -18.04 12.64 -44.28
N VAL A 16 -17.79 13.59 -43.41
CA VAL A 16 -17.10 13.33 -42.13
C VAL A 16 -18.09 12.62 -41.21
N ALA A 17 -17.95 11.30 -41.09
CA ALA A 17 -18.65 10.51 -40.12
C ALA A 17 -18.06 10.84 -38.72
N MET A 18 -18.74 11.72 -37.97
CA MET A 18 -18.51 11.90 -36.54
C MET A 18 -18.96 10.64 -35.83
N THR A 19 -18.02 9.75 -35.51
CA THR A 19 -18.24 8.67 -34.54
C THR A 19 -18.39 9.31 -33.18
N ALA A 20 -19.62 9.48 -32.72
CA ALA A 20 -19.91 9.81 -31.34
C ALA A 20 -19.45 8.65 -30.47
N THR A 21 -18.28 8.76 -29.88
CA THR A 21 -17.84 7.89 -28.77
C THR A 21 -18.79 8.14 -27.63
N THR A 22 -19.80 7.30 -27.48
CA THR A 22 -20.62 7.22 -26.28
C THR A 22 -19.67 6.81 -25.15
N ALA A 23 -19.24 7.78 -24.33
CA ALA A 23 -18.62 7.50 -23.06
C ALA A 23 -19.66 6.73 -22.24
N THR A 24 -19.49 5.40 -22.18
CA THR A 24 -20.18 4.57 -21.22
C THR A 24 -19.74 5.05 -19.85
N THR A 25 -20.52 5.90 -19.21
CA THR A 25 -20.42 6.12 -17.78
C THR A 25 -20.66 4.76 -17.15
N ALA A 26 -19.58 4.13 -16.68
CA ALA A 26 -19.69 2.96 -15.84
C ALA A 26 -20.55 3.40 -14.63
N MET A 27 -21.82 3.07 -14.65
CA MET A 27 -22.67 3.14 -13.47
C MET A 27 -21.98 2.27 -12.44
N ALA A 28 -21.42 2.92 -11.42
CA ALA A 28 -21.00 2.21 -10.23
C ALA A 28 -22.26 1.56 -9.67
N GLY A 29 -22.51 0.30 -10.06
CA GLY A 29 -23.58 -0.48 -9.48
C GLY A 29 -23.45 -0.41 -7.98
N ASP A 30 -24.54 -0.46 -7.26
CA ASP A 30 -24.57 -0.44 -5.79
C ASP A 30 -23.58 -1.47 -5.25
N VAL A 31 -22.39 -1.00 -4.86
CA VAL A 31 -21.37 -1.87 -4.28
C VAL A 31 -21.88 -2.27 -2.91
N MET A 32 -22.30 -3.52 -2.78
CA MET A 32 -22.66 -4.08 -1.48
C MET A 32 -21.43 -4.10 -0.58
N LEU A 33 -21.37 -3.16 0.34
CA LEU A 33 -20.28 -3.04 1.30
C LEU A 33 -20.41 -4.14 2.37
N PRO A 34 -19.31 -4.86 2.69
CA PRO A 34 -19.34 -5.87 3.74
C PRO A 34 -19.59 -5.23 5.11
N LYS A 35 -20.37 -5.89 5.96
CA LYS A 35 -20.64 -5.39 7.33
C LYS A 35 -19.40 -5.37 8.22
N THR A 36 -18.44 -6.23 7.94
CA THR A 36 -17.20 -6.38 8.73
C THR A 36 -16.00 -6.56 7.81
N LEU A 37 -14.94 -5.82 8.09
CA LEU A 37 -13.62 -5.95 7.48
C LEU A 37 -12.59 -6.25 8.57
N VAL A 38 -11.49 -6.87 8.19
CA VAL A 38 -10.39 -7.19 9.09
C VAL A 38 -9.10 -6.56 8.55
N THR A 39 -8.38 -5.87 9.42
CA THR A 39 -7.05 -5.35 9.13
C THR A 39 -6.07 -5.81 10.19
N THR A 40 -4.83 -6.05 9.81
CA THR A 40 -3.75 -6.11 10.79
C THR A 40 -3.16 -4.72 10.99
N ALA A 41 -2.60 -4.48 12.16
CA ALA A 41 -1.93 -3.23 12.48
C ALA A 41 -0.67 -3.49 13.33
N TYR A 42 0.01 -2.43 13.67
CA TYR A 42 1.11 -2.48 14.61
C TYR A 42 0.64 -2.87 16.02
N ASN A 43 1.56 -3.04 16.94
CA ASN A 43 1.23 -3.41 18.32
C ASN A 43 0.34 -2.35 18.97
N THR A 44 -0.50 -2.77 19.90
CA THR A 44 -1.32 -1.85 20.73
C THR A 44 -0.43 -0.79 21.40
N GLY A 45 -0.93 0.44 21.50
CA GLY A 45 -0.18 1.58 22.04
C GLY A 45 0.74 2.29 21.02
N THR A 46 0.88 1.78 19.79
CA THR A 46 1.62 2.47 18.73
C THR A 46 0.73 3.40 17.91
N SER A 47 1.33 4.43 17.32
CA SER A 47 0.63 5.35 16.41
C SER A 47 -0.04 4.62 15.24
N GLY A 48 0.62 3.62 14.64
CA GLY A 48 0.07 2.84 13.54
C GLY A 48 -1.17 2.03 13.93
N TYR A 49 -1.24 1.53 15.16
CA TYR A 49 -2.45 0.89 15.69
C TYR A 49 -3.57 1.91 15.87
N SER A 50 -3.29 3.04 16.53
CA SER A 50 -4.26 4.10 16.78
C SER A 50 -4.84 4.69 15.48
N GLN A 51 -4.03 4.84 14.45
CA GLN A 51 -4.48 5.27 13.12
C GLN A 51 -5.50 4.28 12.52
N MET A 52 -5.26 2.98 12.63
CA MET A 52 -6.21 1.98 12.12
C MET A 52 -7.51 1.95 12.94
N VAL A 53 -7.44 2.20 14.24
CA VAL A 53 -8.65 2.37 15.07
C VAL A 53 -9.45 3.59 14.60
N ALA A 54 -8.78 4.71 14.32
CA ALA A 54 -9.44 5.92 13.79
C ALA A 54 -10.08 5.68 12.41
N VAL A 55 -9.41 4.95 11.51
CA VAL A 55 -9.99 4.52 10.24
C VAL A 55 -11.23 3.65 10.47
N GLY A 56 -11.17 2.74 11.43
CA GLY A 56 -12.31 1.91 11.81
C GLY A 56 -13.50 2.72 12.30
N ALA A 57 -13.27 3.72 13.15
CA ALA A 57 -14.31 4.63 13.61
C ALA A 57 -14.95 5.41 12.46
N MET A 58 -14.15 5.92 11.54
CA MET A 58 -14.64 6.61 10.32
C MET A 58 -15.49 5.69 9.45
N LEU A 59 -15.04 4.47 9.20
CA LEU A 59 -15.78 3.48 8.40
C LEU A 59 -17.12 3.12 9.06
N LYS A 60 -17.13 2.96 10.39
CA LYS A 60 -18.35 2.71 11.15
C LYS A 60 -19.34 3.86 11.03
N ASN A 61 -18.87 5.09 11.27
CA ASN A 61 -19.73 6.27 11.29
C ASN A 61 -20.28 6.61 9.90
N LYS A 62 -19.47 6.47 8.85
CA LYS A 62 -19.85 6.89 7.49
C LYS A 62 -20.56 5.80 6.69
N TYR A 63 -20.18 4.53 6.88
CA TYR A 63 -20.62 3.41 6.04
C TYR A 63 -21.24 2.25 6.83
N GLY A 64 -21.31 2.31 8.14
CA GLY A 64 -21.83 1.21 8.99
C GLY A 64 -20.90 -0.01 9.04
N ILE A 65 -19.67 0.08 8.52
CA ILE A 65 -18.73 -1.04 8.44
C ILE A 65 -17.92 -1.16 9.73
N ASN A 66 -17.90 -2.35 10.31
CA ASN A 66 -17.04 -2.65 11.45
C ASN A 66 -15.65 -3.06 10.95
N LEU A 67 -14.60 -2.33 11.32
CA LEU A 67 -13.22 -2.72 11.05
C LEU A 67 -12.63 -3.39 12.29
N ARG A 68 -12.37 -4.69 12.21
CA ARG A 68 -11.66 -5.42 13.26
C ARG A 68 -10.15 -5.23 13.08
N VAL A 69 -9.49 -4.64 14.08
CA VAL A 69 -8.05 -4.37 14.06
C VAL A 69 -7.32 -5.46 14.83
N LEU A 70 -6.45 -6.22 14.15
CA LEU A 70 -5.62 -7.26 14.73
C LEU A 70 -4.20 -6.72 14.96
N PRO A 71 -3.75 -6.61 16.23
CA PRO A 71 -2.40 -6.14 16.50
C PRO A 71 -1.34 -7.17 16.10
N GLY A 72 -0.23 -6.72 15.52
CA GLY A 72 0.91 -7.53 15.15
C GLY A 72 2.24 -6.97 15.67
N LYS A 73 3.01 -7.81 16.37
CA LYS A 73 4.26 -7.39 17.02
C LYS A 73 5.41 -7.09 16.05
N ASN A 74 5.39 -7.68 14.87
CA ASN A 74 6.44 -7.57 13.85
C ASN A 74 5.85 -7.74 12.45
N ASP A 75 6.68 -7.57 11.43
CA ASP A 75 6.28 -7.60 10.02
C ASP A 75 5.63 -8.94 9.64
N VAL A 76 6.22 -10.05 10.08
CA VAL A 76 5.68 -11.40 9.82
C VAL A 76 4.30 -11.58 10.44
N SER A 77 4.10 -11.13 11.68
CA SER A 77 2.82 -11.28 12.38
C SER A 77 1.71 -10.41 11.77
N ARG A 78 2.06 -9.28 11.15
CA ARG A 78 1.09 -8.45 10.41
C ARG A 78 0.72 -9.02 9.05
N LEU A 79 1.69 -9.51 8.29
CA LEU A 79 1.46 -9.99 6.93
C LEU A 79 0.92 -11.43 6.89
N SER A 80 1.18 -12.25 7.91
CA SER A 80 0.70 -13.64 7.95
C SER A 80 -0.82 -13.78 7.87
N PRO A 81 -1.65 -13.00 8.60
CA PRO A 81 -3.10 -13.08 8.46
C PRO A 81 -3.60 -12.66 7.08
N VAL A 82 -2.93 -11.69 6.43
CA VAL A 82 -3.26 -11.28 5.05
C VAL A 82 -2.96 -12.41 4.08
N LYS A 83 -1.78 -13.02 4.19
CA LYS A 83 -1.40 -14.17 3.37
C LYS A 83 -2.38 -15.34 3.50
N LYS A 84 -2.91 -15.56 4.69
CA LYS A 84 -3.89 -16.63 4.97
C LYS A 84 -5.34 -16.25 4.62
N GLY A 85 -5.59 -15.05 4.09
CA GLY A 85 -6.93 -14.56 3.79
C GLY A 85 -7.79 -14.24 5.02
N VAL A 86 -7.21 -14.24 6.23
CA VAL A 86 -7.91 -13.91 7.48
C VAL A 86 -8.14 -12.40 7.60
N ALA A 87 -7.23 -11.61 7.08
CA ALA A 87 -7.33 -10.15 7.02
C ALA A 87 -7.27 -9.68 5.55
N GLN A 88 -8.14 -8.74 5.20
CA GLN A 88 -8.18 -8.13 3.86
C GLN A 88 -7.14 -7.01 3.72
N PHE A 89 -6.80 -6.36 4.83
CA PHE A 89 -5.93 -5.19 4.87
C PHE A 89 -4.82 -5.33 5.91
N THR A 90 -3.80 -4.52 5.76
CA THR A 90 -2.70 -4.41 6.73
C THR A 90 -2.19 -2.98 6.80
N ALA A 91 -1.97 -2.47 8.00
CA ALA A 91 -1.14 -1.30 8.21
C ALA A 91 0.33 -1.75 8.30
N THR A 92 1.16 -1.30 7.37
CA THR A 92 2.49 -1.82 7.15
C THR A 92 3.44 -0.71 6.70
N GLY A 93 4.71 -1.01 6.58
CA GLY A 93 5.75 -0.12 6.08
C GLY A 93 6.48 -0.74 4.89
N SER A 94 7.80 -0.59 4.83
CA SER A 94 8.65 -1.16 3.78
C SER A 94 8.61 -2.70 3.74
N ASP A 95 8.18 -3.35 4.80
CA ASP A 95 7.93 -4.78 4.86
C ASP A 95 6.94 -5.29 3.79
N SER A 96 6.00 -4.44 3.36
CA SER A 96 5.08 -4.77 2.25
C SER A 96 5.82 -4.96 0.93
N VAL A 97 6.82 -4.12 0.64
CA VAL A 97 7.67 -4.26 -0.55
C VAL A 97 8.48 -5.56 -0.46
N TYR A 98 9.07 -5.84 0.70
CA TYR A 98 9.82 -7.09 0.89
C TYR A 98 8.97 -8.35 0.74
N ALA A 99 7.71 -8.29 1.16
CA ALA A 99 6.76 -9.38 0.96
C ALA A 99 6.32 -9.52 -0.51
N GLN A 100 6.15 -8.42 -1.21
CA GLN A 100 5.80 -8.39 -2.63
C GLN A 100 6.94 -8.96 -3.49
N GLU A 101 8.18 -8.57 -3.19
CA GLU A 101 9.39 -9.03 -3.90
C GLU A 101 9.88 -10.40 -3.41
N ALA A 102 9.26 -10.97 -2.38
CA ALA A 102 9.67 -12.24 -1.75
C ALA A 102 11.14 -12.26 -1.35
N VAL A 103 11.60 -11.22 -0.64
CA VAL A 103 12.99 -11.11 -0.18
C VAL A 103 13.11 -11.21 1.34
N TYR A 104 14.32 -11.40 1.84
CA TYR A 104 14.67 -11.57 3.25
C TYR A 104 13.83 -12.66 3.93
N THR A 105 13.15 -12.35 5.03
CA THR A 105 12.29 -13.29 5.74
C THR A 105 11.14 -13.82 4.87
N PHE A 106 10.69 -13.03 3.90
CA PHE A 106 9.62 -13.38 2.96
C PHE A 106 10.11 -14.16 1.74
N GLY A 107 11.42 -14.32 1.54
CA GLY A 107 12.03 -15.13 0.47
C GLY A 107 11.89 -16.64 0.66
N LYS A 108 11.36 -17.10 1.78
CA LYS A 108 11.11 -18.52 2.01
C LYS A 108 10.00 -19.02 1.10
N LYS A 109 10.14 -20.24 0.55
CA LYS A 109 9.14 -20.89 -0.34
C LYS A 109 7.70 -20.85 0.23
N ALA A 110 7.55 -20.96 1.55
CA ALA A 110 6.26 -20.88 2.23
C ALA A 110 5.59 -19.50 2.13
N TRP A 111 6.35 -18.43 1.86
CA TRP A 111 5.80 -17.08 1.67
C TRP A 111 5.41 -16.83 0.22
N GLY A 112 6.34 -16.96 -0.72
CA GLY A 112 6.20 -16.56 -2.11
C GLY A 112 5.90 -15.06 -2.25
N PRO A 113 5.85 -14.51 -3.45
CA PRO A 113 5.44 -13.13 -3.68
C PRO A 113 4.01 -12.90 -3.20
N MET A 114 3.78 -11.82 -2.44
CA MET A 114 2.45 -11.43 -1.98
C MET A 114 1.89 -10.32 -2.88
N PRO A 115 0.77 -10.52 -3.58
CA PRO A 115 0.20 -9.52 -4.49
C PRO A 115 -0.54 -8.41 -3.71
N VAL A 116 0.19 -7.68 -2.87
CA VAL A 116 -0.35 -6.55 -2.11
C VAL A 116 -0.51 -5.30 -2.99
N ARG A 117 -1.45 -4.44 -2.60
CA ARG A 117 -1.71 -3.15 -3.28
C ARG A 117 -1.74 -2.03 -2.24
N LEU A 118 -1.10 -0.91 -2.58
CA LEU A 118 -1.13 0.29 -1.76
C LEU A 118 -2.49 0.99 -1.94
N LEU A 119 -3.22 1.18 -0.85
CA LEU A 119 -4.49 1.90 -0.84
C LEU A 119 -4.37 3.31 -0.26
N LEU A 120 -3.56 3.45 0.78
CA LEU A 120 -3.36 4.71 1.49
C LEU A 120 -1.92 4.80 1.96
N LEU A 121 -1.28 5.93 1.70
CA LEU A 121 0.04 6.26 2.22
C LEU A 121 -0.08 7.40 3.22
N ASN A 122 0.33 7.13 4.47
CA ASN A 122 0.52 8.18 5.45
C ASN A 122 1.98 8.62 5.44
N ARG A 123 2.23 9.90 5.18
CA ARG A 123 3.59 10.47 5.26
C ARG A 123 3.92 10.74 6.73
N SER A 124 5.04 10.20 7.17
CA SER A 124 5.63 10.49 8.48
C SER A 124 6.91 11.28 8.30
N ALA A 125 7.14 12.28 9.15
CA ALA A 125 8.41 12.96 9.27
C ALA A 125 9.41 12.17 10.16
N GLY A 126 9.02 10.96 10.61
CA GLY A 126 9.87 10.13 11.44
C GLY A 126 11.06 9.55 10.67
N CYS A 127 12.17 9.42 11.36
CA CYS A 127 13.36 8.69 10.89
C CYS A 127 13.65 7.51 11.81
N THR A 128 14.41 6.55 11.30
CA THR A 128 14.93 5.45 12.13
C THR A 128 16.17 5.94 12.85
N THR A 129 16.23 5.74 14.16
CA THR A 129 17.37 6.08 14.98
C THR A 129 17.58 5.09 16.10
N PHE A 130 18.76 5.08 16.69
CA PHE A 130 19.06 4.33 17.90
C PHE A 130 18.86 5.23 19.12
N ALA A 131 18.03 4.79 20.04
CA ALA A 131 17.93 5.38 21.37
C ALA A 131 18.85 4.59 22.32
N VAL A 132 19.70 5.29 23.01
CA VAL A 132 20.66 4.71 23.96
C VAL A 132 20.52 5.36 25.33
N ALA A 133 20.81 4.62 26.39
CA ALA A 133 20.86 5.18 27.72
C ALA A 133 22.00 6.21 27.83
N ASN A 134 21.78 7.31 28.52
CA ASN A 134 22.72 8.43 28.58
C ASN A 134 24.04 8.09 29.28
N ASP A 135 24.01 7.08 30.14
CA ASP A 135 25.13 6.65 30.98
C ASP A 135 26.09 5.64 30.33
N ILE A 136 25.81 5.17 29.10
CA ILE A 136 26.64 4.18 28.40
C ILE A 136 27.75 4.79 27.53
N GLY A 137 27.92 6.11 27.55
CA GLY A 137 28.99 6.84 26.86
C GLY A 137 28.92 6.84 25.35
N VAL A 138 27.75 6.53 24.74
CA VAL A 138 27.52 6.59 23.28
C VAL A 138 27.03 8.00 22.92
N LYS A 139 27.76 8.70 22.06
CA LYS A 139 27.43 10.05 21.57
C LYS A 139 27.26 10.08 20.04
N THR A 140 27.89 9.16 19.34
CA THR A 140 27.88 9.06 17.88
C THR A 140 27.58 7.63 17.44
N MET A 141 27.26 7.44 16.16
CA MET A 141 27.08 6.08 15.60
C MET A 141 28.36 5.25 15.67
N ALA A 142 29.54 5.87 15.58
CA ALA A 142 30.83 5.18 15.69
C ALA A 142 31.03 4.54 17.07
N ASP A 143 30.48 5.12 18.13
CA ASP A 143 30.60 4.61 19.51
C ASP A 143 29.78 3.32 19.72
N LEU A 144 28.90 2.97 18.76
CA LEU A 144 28.13 1.71 18.79
C LEU A 144 28.98 0.50 18.38
N LYS A 145 30.17 0.70 17.82
CA LYS A 145 31.06 -0.41 17.44
C LYS A 145 31.36 -1.30 18.65
N GLY A 146 31.11 -2.59 18.52
CA GLY A 146 31.29 -3.57 19.58
C GLY A 146 30.19 -3.60 20.66
N LYS A 147 29.18 -2.73 20.57
CA LYS A 147 28.04 -2.76 21.49
C LYS A 147 26.97 -3.76 21.03
N ARG A 148 26.22 -4.31 21.97
CA ARG A 148 25.07 -5.15 21.66
C ARG A 148 23.87 -4.28 21.34
N ILE A 149 23.34 -4.42 20.12
CA ILE A 149 22.19 -3.66 19.65
C ILE A 149 20.96 -4.57 19.64
N GLY A 150 19.79 -4.00 19.99
CA GLY A 150 18.53 -4.72 19.95
C GLY A 150 18.20 -5.15 18.51
N TRP A 151 17.84 -6.42 18.34
CA TRP A 151 17.48 -6.99 17.06
C TRP A 151 16.02 -7.49 17.07
N VAL A 152 15.15 -6.90 16.24
CA VAL A 152 13.73 -7.27 16.23
C VAL A 152 13.51 -8.45 15.29
N ARG A 153 13.41 -9.65 15.86
CA ARG A 153 13.15 -10.86 15.09
C ARG A 153 11.81 -10.77 14.33
N GLY A 154 11.81 -11.14 13.05
CA GLY A 154 10.62 -11.10 12.20
C GLY A 154 10.23 -9.72 11.70
N SER A 155 11.12 -8.72 11.83
CA SER A 155 10.94 -7.38 11.29
C SER A 155 12.08 -7.00 10.34
N PRO A 156 12.11 -7.55 9.12
CA PRO A 156 13.14 -7.21 8.14
C PRO A 156 13.19 -5.71 7.83
N ALA A 157 12.09 -5.00 7.92
CA ALA A 157 12.07 -3.55 7.73
C ALA A 157 12.94 -2.81 8.75
N LEU A 158 12.83 -3.14 10.05
CA LEU A 158 13.66 -2.54 11.09
C LEU A 158 15.11 -3.03 11.02
N GLN A 159 15.33 -4.30 10.68
CA GLN A 159 16.66 -4.86 10.52
C GLN A 159 17.44 -4.14 9.43
N LYS A 160 16.83 -3.95 8.26
CA LYS A 160 17.48 -3.26 7.13
C LYS A 160 17.68 -1.77 7.40
N ALA A 161 16.78 -1.13 8.12
CA ALA A 161 16.99 0.25 8.55
C ALA A 161 18.12 0.40 9.58
N ALA A 162 18.44 -0.65 10.34
CA ALA A 162 19.57 -0.65 11.29
C ALA A 162 20.92 -1.01 10.64
N GLU A 163 20.90 -1.63 9.46
CA GLU A 163 22.10 -1.98 8.69
C GLU A 163 22.56 -0.84 7.76
N ALA A 164 21.70 0.11 7.44
CA ALA A 164 21.98 1.24 6.55
C ALA A 164 22.71 2.39 7.26
#